data_14d4129995a393412a3ed75f99720b50
#
_entry.id   14d4129995a393412a3ed75f99720b50
#
_cell.length_a   1.000
_cell.length_b   1.000
_cell.length_c   1.000
_cell.angle_alpha   90.00
_cell.angle_beta   90.00
_cell.angle_gamma   90.00
#
_symmetry.space_group_name_H-M   'P 1'
#
loop_
_entity.id
_entity.type
_entity.pdbx_description
1 polymer ?
#
loop_
_entity_poly.entity_id
_entity_poly.type
_entity_poly.pdbx_seq_one_letter_code
_entity_poly.pdbx_strand_id
1 'polypeptide(L)'
;MAEPPGYARLQRPATVGDGIVELTEPELAERALFYERRALDLRVAKFVPASGAASRMFKPLAVLSGDEGTTGGNDEAGRIFAALEDFAFYSELERAVAAAGGQLAGLRGDGRAAELAAFILDRPGLGYGGLPKALVAFHDYPEGARTAAEEHLVEAAAYARGRDNTACIHFTVSEQHRA
;
A
#
# COMPACT_ATOMS: atom_id res chain seq x y z
N MET A 1 -23.03 4.12 -26.55
CA MET A 1 -22.67 3.79 -25.16
C MET A 1 -22.41 2.30 -25.13
N ALA A 2 -21.22 1.86 -24.69
CA ALA A 2 -20.94 0.45 -24.51
C ALA A 2 -21.78 -0.09 -23.33
N GLU A 3 -22.38 -1.27 -23.51
CA GLU A 3 -23.08 -1.91 -22.38
C GLU A 3 -22.08 -2.16 -21.24
N PRO A 4 -22.51 -1.94 -19.97
CA PRO A 4 -21.65 -2.26 -18.84
C PRO A 4 -21.32 -3.77 -18.85
N PRO A 5 -20.09 -4.16 -18.50
CA PRO A 5 -19.73 -5.58 -18.45
C PRO A 5 -20.67 -6.32 -17.51
N GLY A 6 -21.26 -7.42 -17.99
CA GLY A 6 -22.14 -8.26 -17.17
C GLY A 6 -21.42 -8.78 -15.93
N TYR A 7 -22.11 -8.84 -14.81
CA TYR A 7 -21.58 -9.44 -13.58
C TYR A 7 -21.31 -10.94 -13.78
N ALA A 8 -20.16 -11.41 -13.30
CA ALA A 8 -19.89 -12.85 -13.27
C ALA A 8 -20.90 -13.56 -12.37
N ARG A 9 -21.52 -14.64 -12.90
CA ARG A 9 -22.44 -15.48 -12.13
C ARG A 9 -21.61 -16.52 -11.38
N LEU A 10 -21.27 -16.22 -10.15
CA LEU A 10 -20.55 -17.15 -9.27
C LEU A 10 -21.51 -18.25 -8.79
N GLN A 11 -21.11 -19.51 -8.96
CA GLN A 11 -21.90 -20.67 -8.55
C GLN A 11 -21.43 -21.24 -7.22
N ARG A 12 -20.11 -21.28 -6.99
CA ARG A 12 -19.48 -21.80 -5.78
C ARG A 12 -18.06 -21.27 -5.62
N PRO A 13 -17.46 -21.33 -4.41
CA PRO A 13 -16.05 -21.02 -4.22
C PRO A 13 -15.16 -21.97 -5.01
N ALA A 14 -14.04 -21.48 -5.51
CA ALA A 14 -12.98 -22.33 -6.05
C ALA A 14 -12.24 -23.04 -4.91
N THR A 15 -11.92 -24.32 -5.13
CA THR A 15 -11.14 -25.14 -4.20
C THR A 15 -10.01 -25.85 -4.96
N VAL A 16 -9.04 -26.41 -4.25
CA VAL A 16 -7.97 -27.21 -4.87
C VAL A 16 -8.58 -28.39 -5.62
N GLY A 17 -8.21 -28.54 -6.89
CA GLY A 17 -8.80 -29.54 -7.81
C GLY A 17 -10.11 -29.11 -8.46
N ASP A 18 -10.72 -28.00 -8.03
CA ASP A 18 -11.91 -27.40 -8.62
C ASP A 18 -11.75 -25.88 -8.73
N GLY A 19 -11.06 -25.44 -9.78
CA GLY A 19 -10.77 -24.02 -10.06
C GLY A 19 -9.43 -23.53 -9.49
N ILE A 20 -8.82 -24.20 -8.52
CA ILE A 20 -7.47 -23.91 -8.02
C ILE A 20 -6.55 -25.07 -8.42
N VAL A 21 -5.44 -24.75 -9.08
CA VAL A 21 -4.37 -25.69 -9.40
C VAL A 21 -3.26 -25.54 -8.37
N GLU A 22 -2.93 -26.63 -7.69
CA GLU A 22 -1.76 -26.72 -6.83
C GLU A 22 -0.59 -27.25 -7.66
N LEU A 23 0.51 -26.51 -7.67
CA LEU A 23 1.73 -26.87 -8.38
C LEU A 23 2.74 -27.48 -7.40
N THR A 24 3.40 -28.55 -7.82
CA THR A 24 4.60 -29.05 -7.14
C THR A 24 5.80 -28.11 -7.43
N GLU A 25 6.82 -28.16 -6.58
CA GLU A 25 8.05 -27.38 -6.78
C GLU A 25 8.69 -27.57 -8.18
N PRO A 26 8.77 -28.82 -8.74
CA PRO A 26 9.27 -28.99 -10.12
C PRO A 26 8.38 -28.33 -11.18
N GLU A 27 7.05 -28.41 -11.04
CA GLU A 27 6.12 -27.77 -11.97
C GLU A 27 6.23 -26.23 -11.89
N LEU A 28 6.38 -25.67 -10.68
CA LEU A 28 6.59 -24.24 -10.48
C LEU A 28 7.87 -23.79 -11.19
N ALA A 29 8.97 -24.50 -11.01
CA ALA A 29 10.24 -24.22 -11.68
C ALA A 29 10.14 -24.30 -13.20
N GLU A 30 9.43 -25.32 -13.73
CA GLU A 30 9.16 -25.45 -15.17
C GLU A 30 8.38 -24.25 -15.72
N ARG A 31 7.34 -23.80 -15.00
CA ARG A 31 6.53 -22.63 -15.40
C ARG A 31 7.34 -21.34 -15.38
N ALA A 32 8.20 -21.15 -14.38
CA ALA A 32 9.09 -19.99 -14.31
C ALA A 32 10.05 -19.95 -15.50
N LEU A 33 10.73 -21.05 -15.82
CA LEU A 33 11.62 -21.16 -16.99
C LEU A 33 10.86 -20.99 -18.32
N PHE A 34 9.64 -21.47 -18.40
CA PHE A 34 8.79 -21.25 -19.58
C PHE A 34 8.48 -19.77 -19.74
N TYR A 35 8.09 -19.07 -18.68
CA TYR A 35 7.82 -17.64 -18.69
C TYR A 35 9.06 -16.85 -19.11
N GLU A 36 10.21 -17.10 -18.49
CA GLU A 36 11.46 -16.39 -18.81
C GLU A 36 11.81 -16.46 -20.30
N ARG A 37 11.68 -17.66 -20.90
CA ARG A 37 11.93 -17.83 -22.34
C ARG A 37 10.91 -17.10 -23.20
N ARG A 38 9.61 -17.16 -22.83
CA ARG A 38 8.54 -16.56 -23.63
C ARG A 38 8.47 -15.04 -23.50
N ALA A 39 8.83 -14.51 -22.33
CA ALA A 39 8.80 -13.07 -22.05
C ALA A 39 9.66 -12.28 -23.06
N LEU A 40 10.76 -12.85 -23.54
CA LEU A 40 11.65 -12.21 -24.50
C LEU A 40 10.97 -11.90 -25.86
N ASP A 41 9.92 -12.64 -26.21
CA ASP A 41 9.16 -12.47 -27.43
C ASP A 41 7.88 -11.63 -27.24
N LEU A 42 7.52 -11.34 -25.99
CA LEU A 42 6.24 -10.73 -25.64
C LEU A 42 6.40 -9.28 -25.18
N ARG A 43 5.36 -8.50 -25.39
CA ARG A 43 5.17 -7.24 -24.67
C ARG A 43 4.47 -7.56 -23.36
N VAL A 44 5.25 -7.55 -22.28
CA VAL A 44 4.72 -7.81 -20.94
C VAL A 44 4.19 -6.50 -20.34
N ALA A 45 3.01 -6.55 -19.75
CA ALA A 45 2.43 -5.43 -19.03
C ALA A 45 2.01 -5.86 -17.63
N LYS A 46 2.42 -5.09 -16.63
CA LYS A 46 1.97 -5.21 -15.26
C LYS A 46 0.82 -4.23 -15.02
N PHE A 47 -0.32 -4.73 -14.58
CA PHE A 47 -1.48 -3.90 -14.28
C PHE A 47 -1.66 -3.81 -12.77
N VAL A 48 -1.64 -2.57 -12.24
CA VAL A 48 -1.65 -2.30 -10.80
C VAL A 48 -2.87 -1.45 -10.44
N PRO A 49 -3.88 -2.00 -9.73
CA PRO A 49 -4.97 -1.20 -9.19
C PRO A 49 -4.47 -0.36 -8.01
N ALA A 50 -4.36 0.95 -8.19
CA ALA A 50 -3.82 1.89 -7.20
C ALA A 50 -4.84 2.97 -6.77
N SER A 51 -6.14 2.74 -7.03
CA SER A 51 -7.21 3.72 -6.77
C SER A 51 -7.70 3.77 -5.32
N GLY A 52 -7.26 2.84 -4.46
CA GLY A 52 -7.71 2.77 -3.07
C GLY A 52 -7.19 3.93 -2.24
N ALA A 53 -8.07 4.60 -1.47
CA ALA A 53 -7.68 5.62 -0.51
C ALA A 53 -7.03 5.00 0.75
N ALA A 54 -6.02 5.65 1.30
CA ALA A 54 -5.37 5.23 2.55
C ALA A 54 -6.26 5.47 3.78
N SER A 55 -7.25 6.36 3.68
CA SER A 55 -8.13 6.77 4.79
C SER A 55 -8.72 5.60 5.59
N ARG A 56 -9.07 4.48 4.94
CA ARG A 56 -9.59 3.29 5.64
C ARG A 56 -8.57 2.61 6.54
N MET A 57 -7.28 2.68 6.21
CA MET A 57 -6.20 2.08 7.02
C MET A 57 -5.99 2.87 8.31
N PHE A 58 -6.12 4.18 8.22
CA PHE A 58 -5.89 5.11 9.32
C PHE A 58 -7.19 5.55 10.00
N LYS A 59 -8.31 4.86 9.74
CA LYS A 59 -9.59 5.17 10.38
C LYS A 59 -9.50 5.28 11.92
N PRO A 60 -8.77 4.42 12.65
CA PRO A 60 -8.62 4.56 14.10
C PRO A 60 -7.96 5.88 14.52
N LEU A 61 -7.03 6.40 13.72
CA LEU A 61 -6.37 7.68 13.99
C LEU A 61 -7.29 8.86 13.65
N ALA A 62 -8.11 8.74 12.61
CA ALA A 62 -9.05 9.78 12.22
C ALA A 62 -10.13 10.04 13.29
N VAL A 63 -10.50 9.03 14.07
CA VAL A 63 -11.42 9.16 15.21
C VAL A 63 -10.83 10.02 16.33
N LEU A 64 -9.50 10.04 16.49
CA LEU A 64 -8.83 10.85 17.53
C LEU A 64 -8.74 12.34 17.13
N SER A 65 -8.70 12.64 15.85
CA SER A 65 -8.64 14.03 15.37
C SER A 65 -10.02 14.65 15.14
N GLY A 66 -11.12 13.88 15.21
CA GLY A 66 -12.48 14.32 15.03
C GLY A 66 -13.28 14.35 16.34
N ASP A 67 -14.31 15.22 16.35
CA ASP A 67 -15.20 15.47 17.51
C ASP A 67 -16.20 14.30 17.78
N GLU A 68 -16.05 13.16 17.11
CA GLU A 68 -16.90 11.99 17.29
C GLU A 68 -16.36 11.08 18.37
N GLY A 69 -16.89 11.26 19.58
CA GLY A 69 -16.63 10.47 20.79
C GLY A 69 -17.06 8.98 20.67
N THR A 70 -16.41 8.23 19.78
CA THR A 70 -16.58 6.78 19.67
C THR A 70 -15.58 6.05 20.57
N THR A 71 -16.11 5.43 21.62
CA THR A 71 -15.38 4.75 22.71
C THR A 71 -14.52 3.56 22.27
N GLY A 72 -14.55 3.15 21.00
CA GLY A 72 -13.80 2.00 20.46
C GLY A 72 -12.52 2.35 19.71
N GLY A 73 -12.32 3.61 19.31
CA GLY A 73 -11.16 4.04 18.52
C GLY A 73 -9.87 4.15 19.34
N ASN A 74 -9.97 4.38 20.63
CA ASN A 74 -8.80 4.62 21.48
C ASN A 74 -7.89 3.39 21.63
N ASP A 75 -8.46 2.18 21.73
CA ASP A 75 -7.66 0.95 21.89
C ASP A 75 -6.88 0.60 20.62
N GLU A 76 -7.50 0.79 19.45
CA GLU A 76 -6.88 0.48 18.16
C GLU A 76 -5.82 1.53 17.78
N ALA A 77 -6.10 2.80 18.01
CA ALA A 77 -5.13 3.88 17.87
C ALA A 77 -3.96 3.71 18.85
N GLY A 78 -4.22 3.29 20.07
CA GLY A 78 -3.20 2.99 21.09
C GLY A 78 -2.26 1.87 20.63
N ARG A 79 -2.76 0.83 19.96
CA ARG A 79 -1.92 -0.24 19.37
C ARG A 79 -1.05 0.27 18.25
N ILE A 80 -1.59 1.14 17.37
CA ILE A 80 -0.82 1.78 16.30
C ILE A 80 0.33 2.60 16.91
N PHE A 81 0.05 3.40 17.94
CA PHE A 81 1.09 4.21 18.56
C PHE A 81 2.11 3.40 19.36
N ALA A 82 1.71 2.28 19.94
CA ALA A 82 2.62 1.37 20.64
C ALA A 82 3.61 0.70 19.67
N ALA A 83 3.16 0.39 18.44
CA ALA A 83 3.97 -0.23 17.40
C ALA A 83 4.56 0.81 16.42
N LEU A 84 4.56 2.09 16.74
CA LEU A 84 4.90 3.16 15.79
C LEU A 84 6.30 3.03 15.19
N GLU A 85 7.25 2.53 15.95
CA GLU A 85 8.64 2.32 15.52
C GLU A 85 8.79 1.19 14.49
N ASP A 86 7.82 0.28 14.43
CA ASP A 86 7.81 -0.84 13.49
C ASP A 86 7.27 -0.45 12.10
N PHE A 87 6.73 0.76 11.96
CA PHE A 87 6.21 1.22 10.67
C PHE A 87 7.31 1.82 9.80
N ALA A 88 7.32 1.45 8.52
CA ALA A 88 8.28 1.94 7.53
C ALA A 88 8.33 3.48 7.42
N PHE A 89 7.24 4.16 7.73
CA PHE A 89 7.17 5.62 7.72
C PHE A 89 7.67 6.30 9.00
N TYR A 90 8.16 5.55 9.99
CA TYR A 90 8.58 6.12 11.27
C TYR A 90 9.61 7.23 11.14
N SER A 91 10.69 6.99 10.37
CA SER A 91 11.74 7.99 10.15
C SER A 91 11.25 9.22 9.38
N GLU A 92 10.25 9.06 8.52
CA GLU A 92 9.62 10.18 7.81
C GLU A 92 8.78 11.03 8.78
N LEU A 93 8.05 10.37 9.67
CA LEU A 93 7.28 11.01 10.72
C LEU A 93 8.19 11.81 11.69
N GLU A 94 9.31 11.22 12.13
CA GLU A 94 10.28 11.95 12.96
C GLU A 94 10.78 13.23 12.29
N ARG A 95 11.12 13.14 11.01
CA ARG A 95 11.57 14.31 10.23
C ARG A 95 10.47 15.35 10.09
N ALA A 96 9.23 14.94 9.86
CA ALA A 96 8.10 15.86 9.76
C ALA A 96 7.83 16.59 11.08
N VAL A 97 7.87 15.88 12.22
CA VAL A 97 7.72 16.47 13.55
C VAL A 97 8.88 17.42 13.87
N ALA A 98 10.12 17.02 13.56
CA ALA A 98 11.30 17.85 13.78
C ALA A 98 11.26 19.14 12.92
N ALA A 99 10.81 19.05 11.68
CA ALA A 99 10.64 20.22 10.79
C ALA A 99 9.60 21.21 11.33
N ALA A 100 8.62 20.73 12.10
CA ALA A 100 7.65 21.58 12.81
C ALA A 100 8.17 22.10 14.16
N GLY A 101 9.45 21.86 14.51
CA GLY A 101 10.07 22.29 15.78
C GLY A 101 9.74 21.41 16.97
N GLY A 102 9.15 20.22 16.76
CA GLY A 102 8.78 19.26 17.78
C GLY A 102 9.80 18.12 17.95
N GLN A 103 9.48 17.23 18.88
CA GLN A 103 10.16 15.95 19.07
C GLN A 103 9.09 14.85 19.16
N LEU A 104 9.26 13.77 18.38
CA LEU A 104 8.28 12.69 18.31
C LEU A 104 8.06 12.02 19.68
N ALA A 105 9.12 11.84 20.46
CA ALA A 105 9.03 11.31 21.82
C ALA A 105 8.09 12.14 22.73
N GLY A 106 8.07 13.46 22.56
CA GLY A 106 7.17 14.36 23.30
C GLY A 106 5.71 14.25 22.86
N LEU A 107 5.43 13.80 21.65
CA LEU A 107 4.08 13.57 21.12
C LEU A 107 3.49 12.20 21.56
N ARG A 108 4.36 11.26 21.94
CA ARG A 108 3.95 9.94 22.45
C ARG A 108 3.48 9.97 23.91
N GLY A 109 3.65 11.09 24.58
CA GLY A 109 3.20 11.29 25.96
C GLY A 109 1.68 11.42 26.10
N ASP A 110 1.20 11.30 27.33
CA ASP A 110 -0.21 11.36 27.67
C ASP A 110 -0.87 12.66 27.18
N GLY A 111 -2.01 12.50 26.54
CA GLY A 111 -2.86 13.61 26.07
C GLY A 111 -2.53 14.20 24.71
N ARG A 112 -1.48 13.75 24.01
CA ARG A 112 -1.09 14.28 22.67
C ARG A 112 -1.38 13.33 21.51
N ALA A 113 -2.19 12.29 21.74
CA ALA A 113 -2.55 11.29 20.74
C ALA A 113 -3.21 11.91 19.49
N ALA A 114 -4.08 12.91 19.66
CA ALA A 114 -4.73 13.61 18.55
C ALA A 114 -3.72 14.41 17.70
N GLU A 115 -2.74 15.04 18.34
CA GLU A 115 -1.68 15.78 17.64
C GLU A 115 -0.76 14.83 16.85
N LEU A 116 -0.39 13.69 17.44
CA LEU A 116 0.38 12.66 16.75
C LEU A 116 -0.41 12.07 15.56
N ALA A 117 -1.70 11.82 15.75
CA ALA A 117 -2.59 11.39 14.67
C ALA A 117 -2.63 12.42 13.53
N ALA A 118 -2.72 13.71 13.85
CA ALA A 118 -2.69 14.78 12.87
C ALA A 118 -1.37 14.84 12.08
N PHE A 119 -0.22 14.59 12.69
CA PHE A 119 1.06 14.51 11.97
C PHE A 119 1.10 13.33 10.97
N ILE A 120 0.39 12.24 11.24
CA ILE A 120 0.30 11.12 10.30
C ILE A 120 -0.72 11.43 9.20
N LEU A 121 -1.88 11.98 9.55
CA LEU A 121 -3.01 12.12 8.62
C LEU A 121 -2.94 13.37 7.75
N ASP A 122 -2.48 14.51 8.31
CA ASP A 122 -2.64 15.82 7.71
C ASP A 122 -1.31 16.41 7.23
N ARG A 123 -1.38 17.48 6.42
CA ARG A 123 -0.25 18.36 6.12
C ARG A 123 -0.16 19.46 7.19
N PRO A 124 1.05 19.87 7.61
CA PRO A 124 2.38 19.62 7.00
C PRO A 124 3.05 18.29 7.42
N GLY A 125 2.38 17.40 8.13
CA GLY A 125 2.87 16.06 8.42
C GLY A 125 2.90 15.15 7.17
N LEU A 126 2.68 13.84 7.36
CA LEU A 126 2.75 12.86 6.26
C LEU A 126 1.61 13.03 5.25
N GLY A 127 0.44 13.49 5.68
CA GLY A 127 -0.73 13.69 4.83
C GLY A 127 -1.42 12.40 4.38
N TYR A 128 -1.21 11.30 5.08
CA TYR A 128 -1.68 9.96 4.71
C TYR A 128 -3.20 9.83 4.67
N GLY A 129 -3.93 10.72 5.36
CA GLY A 129 -5.40 10.78 5.31
C GLY A 129 -5.94 11.10 3.92
N GLY A 130 -5.21 11.88 3.12
CA GLY A 130 -5.60 12.30 1.76
C GLY A 130 -4.87 11.57 0.64
N LEU A 131 -3.91 10.68 0.93
CA LEU A 131 -3.12 9.99 -0.09
C LEU A 131 -3.80 8.70 -0.58
N PRO A 132 -3.52 8.29 -1.83
CA PRO A 132 -3.80 6.93 -2.26
C PRO A 132 -2.92 5.95 -1.48
N LYS A 133 -3.46 4.77 -1.17
CA LYS A 133 -2.77 3.72 -0.43
C LYS A 133 -1.41 3.35 -1.05
N ALA A 134 -1.29 3.45 -2.36
CA ALA A 134 -0.07 3.16 -3.10
C ALA A 134 1.11 4.09 -2.75
N LEU A 135 0.85 5.27 -2.17
CA LEU A 135 1.86 6.25 -1.78
C LEU A 135 2.19 6.24 -0.28
N VAL A 136 1.66 5.29 0.46
CA VAL A 136 2.06 5.04 1.86
C VAL A 136 3.31 4.18 1.87
N ALA A 137 4.30 4.53 2.70
CA ALA A 137 5.49 3.72 2.91
C ALA A 137 5.13 2.46 3.72
N PHE A 138 5.29 1.28 3.10
CA PHE A 138 4.94 -0.01 3.70
C PHE A 138 6.14 -0.90 3.97
N HIS A 139 7.23 -0.71 3.25
CA HIS A 139 8.40 -1.58 3.31
C HIS A 139 9.58 -0.78 3.77
N ASP A 140 10.29 -1.29 4.77
CA ASP A 140 11.52 -0.71 5.28
C ASP A 140 12.71 -1.55 4.80
N TYR A 141 13.71 -0.86 4.25
CA TYR A 141 14.95 -1.45 3.74
C TYR A 141 16.15 -0.67 4.28
N PRO A 142 17.35 -1.26 4.29
CA PRO A 142 18.57 -0.54 4.71
C PRO A 142 18.79 0.77 3.95
N GLU A 143 18.34 0.85 2.70
CA GLU A 143 18.45 2.02 1.83
C GLU A 143 17.35 3.06 2.07
N GLY A 144 16.33 2.71 2.83
CA GLY A 144 15.18 3.56 3.17
C GLY A 144 13.83 2.91 2.87
N ALA A 145 12.80 3.54 3.38
CA ALA A 145 11.44 3.07 3.20
C ALA A 145 10.96 3.24 1.75
N ARG A 146 10.12 2.30 1.29
CA ARG A 146 9.47 2.36 -0.03
C ARG A 146 7.96 2.32 0.08
N THR A 147 7.34 3.05 -0.83
CA THR A 147 5.89 3.00 -1.04
C THR A 147 5.50 1.75 -1.83
N ALA A 148 4.22 1.37 -1.76
CA ALA A 148 3.73 0.27 -2.57
C ALA A 148 3.86 0.54 -4.09
N ALA A 149 3.78 1.79 -4.53
CA ALA A 149 4.02 2.15 -5.94
C ALA A 149 5.47 1.88 -6.35
N GLU A 150 6.45 2.26 -5.52
CA GLU A 150 7.86 1.98 -5.77
C GLU A 150 8.16 0.48 -5.80
N GLU A 151 7.55 -0.30 -4.90
CA GLU A 151 7.67 -1.76 -4.95
C GLU A 151 7.17 -2.34 -6.27
N HIS A 152 6.04 -1.86 -6.77
CA HIS A 152 5.54 -2.30 -8.07
C HIS A 152 6.48 -1.96 -9.24
N LEU A 153 7.26 -0.88 -9.15
CA LEU A 153 8.30 -0.56 -10.12
C LEU A 153 9.48 -1.54 -10.02
N VAL A 154 9.94 -1.82 -8.81
CA VAL A 154 11.01 -2.81 -8.55
C VAL A 154 10.60 -4.20 -9.02
N GLU A 155 9.40 -4.65 -8.69
CA GLU A 155 8.85 -5.91 -9.14
C GLU A 155 8.75 -5.99 -10.67
N ALA A 156 8.31 -4.92 -11.33
CA ALA A 156 8.23 -4.91 -12.77
C ALA A 156 9.60 -5.00 -13.43
N ALA A 157 10.60 -4.34 -12.84
CA ALA A 157 11.99 -4.47 -13.29
C ALA A 157 12.57 -5.87 -13.05
N ALA A 158 12.11 -6.57 -12.00
CA ALA A 158 12.59 -7.90 -11.66
C ALA A 158 12.00 -9.00 -12.56
N TYR A 159 10.67 -9.01 -12.74
CA TYR A 159 10.01 -10.16 -13.39
C TYR A 159 8.99 -9.80 -14.49
N ALA A 160 8.73 -8.53 -14.78
CA ALA A 160 7.78 -8.14 -15.82
C ALA A 160 8.46 -7.50 -17.04
N ARG A 161 9.75 -7.76 -17.25
CA ARG A 161 10.47 -7.35 -18.44
C ARG A 161 10.14 -8.30 -19.60
N GLY A 162 9.80 -7.73 -20.73
CA GLY A 162 9.52 -8.44 -21.96
C GLY A 162 10.52 -8.14 -23.05
N ARG A 163 10.04 -8.14 -24.30
CA ARG A 163 10.85 -7.79 -25.48
C ARG A 163 11.60 -6.48 -25.25
N ASP A 164 12.81 -6.41 -25.80
CA ASP A 164 13.68 -5.23 -25.71
C ASP A 164 14.06 -4.83 -24.27
N ASN A 165 13.96 -5.79 -23.34
CA ASN A 165 14.24 -5.56 -21.93
C ASN A 165 13.38 -4.43 -21.33
N THR A 166 12.18 -4.22 -21.81
CA THR A 166 11.26 -3.19 -21.36
C THR A 166 10.18 -3.76 -20.45
N ALA A 167 9.78 -2.98 -19.45
CA ALA A 167 8.59 -3.24 -18.63
C ALA A 167 7.55 -2.15 -18.86
N CYS A 168 6.30 -2.55 -19.03
CA CYS A 168 5.16 -1.64 -19.11
C CYS A 168 4.31 -1.79 -17.87
N ILE A 169 4.03 -0.68 -17.17
CA ILE A 169 3.21 -0.70 -15.96
C ILE A 169 2.04 0.24 -16.15
N HIS A 170 0.84 -0.26 -15.85
CA HIS A 170 -0.38 0.52 -15.84
C HIS A 170 -0.88 0.67 -14.41
N PHE A 171 -0.84 1.87 -13.88
CA PHE A 171 -1.49 2.19 -12.61
C PHE A 171 -2.90 2.73 -12.89
N THR A 172 -3.91 2.15 -12.25
CA THR A 172 -5.24 2.76 -12.20
C THR A 172 -5.35 3.59 -10.94
N VAL A 173 -5.65 4.87 -11.12
CA VAL A 173 -5.84 5.81 -10.01
C VAL A 173 -7.23 6.42 -10.08
N SER A 174 -7.76 6.88 -8.95
CA SER A 174 -8.98 7.68 -8.93
C SER A 174 -8.70 9.08 -9.48
N GLU A 175 -9.72 9.76 -9.99
CA GLU A 175 -9.55 11.08 -10.60
C GLU A 175 -8.96 12.11 -9.63
N GLN A 176 -9.35 12.04 -8.36
CA GLN A 176 -8.82 12.90 -7.29
C GLN A 176 -7.30 12.71 -7.02
N HIS A 177 -6.72 11.59 -7.46
CA HIS A 177 -5.30 11.26 -7.27
C HIS A 177 -4.50 11.30 -8.59
N ARG A 178 -5.05 11.91 -9.62
CA ARG A 178 -4.48 11.94 -10.96
C ARG A 178 -3.47 13.09 -11.18
N ALA A 179 -3.31 13.97 -10.21
CA ALA A 179 -2.44 15.15 -10.29
C ALA A 179 -0.96 14.81 -10.34
#